data_c84ef89739b6fbe2af577f5cf7d5655c
#
_entry.id   c84ef89739b6fbe2af577f5cf7d5655c
#
_cell.length_a   1.000
_cell.length_b   1.000
_cell.length_c   1.000
_cell.angle_alpha   90.00
_cell.angle_beta   90.00
_cell.angle_gamma   90.00
#
_symmetry.space_group_name_H-M   'P 1'
#
loop_
_entity.id
_entity.type
_entity.pdbx_description
1 polymer ?
#
loop_
_entity_poly.entity_id
_entity_poly.type
_entity_poly.pdbx_seq_one_letter_code
_entity_poly.pdbx_strand_id
1 'polypeptide(L)'
;MKHAQKYRYFSLLMGLVLLLSACQIGATTKNDNQAATKEATVELNRTTTPTLFFHGYAGTKNSFGSLLHRLEKQVATTQELVLLVKPDGIVVKERGALSGKATNPSVQVLFEDNKNNEWNQTEWIKNTLLY
;
A
#
# COMPACT_ATOMS: atom_id res chain seq x y z
N MET A 1 46.27 -22.81 33.36
CA MET A 1 44.83 -22.97 33.12
C MET A 1 44.17 -21.90 32.23
N LYS A 2 44.86 -20.81 31.84
CA LYS A 2 44.28 -19.75 31.02
C LYS A 2 44.27 -20.02 29.50
N HIS A 3 45.08 -20.96 29.01
CA HIS A 3 45.17 -21.28 27.58
C HIS A 3 44.06 -22.18 27.06
N ALA A 4 43.55 -23.10 27.87
CA ALA A 4 42.47 -24.01 27.46
C ALA A 4 41.13 -23.30 27.21
N GLN A 5 40.88 -22.18 27.87
CA GLN A 5 39.66 -21.43 27.74
C GLN A 5 39.60 -20.64 26.41
N LYS A 6 40.72 -20.16 25.89
CA LYS A 6 40.82 -19.45 24.62
C LYS A 6 40.48 -20.34 23.41
N TYR A 7 40.91 -21.62 23.45
CA TYR A 7 40.64 -22.55 22.36
C TYR A 7 39.19 -23.02 22.32
N ARG A 8 38.48 -23.01 23.47
CA ARG A 8 37.05 -23.35 23.51
C ARG A 8 36.20 -22.32 22.82
N TYR A 9 36.49 -21.01 22.98
CA TYR A 9 35.80 -19.92 22.28
C TYR A 9 36.18 -19.86 20.81
N PHE A 10 37.41 -20.15 20.46
CA PHE A 10 37.88 -20.18 19.08
C PHE A 10 37.24 -21.33 18.29
N SER A 11 37.09 -22.49 18.90
CA SER A 11 36.40 -23.65 18.31
C SER A 11 34.91 -23.39 18.14
N LEU A 12 34.26 -22.68 19.10
CA LEU A 12 32.87 -22.30 19.03
C LEU A 12 32.62 -21.27 17.95
N LEU A 13 33.51 -20.28 17.81
CA LEU A 13 33.45 -19.27 16.78
C LEU A 13 33.62 -19.84 15.36
N MET A 14 34.57 -20.80 15.22
CA MET A 14 34.82 -21.47 13.94
C MET A 14 33.66 -22.40 13.54
N GLY A 15 32.99 -23.04 14.52
CA GLY A 15 31.76 -23.83 14.28
C GLY A 15 30.56 -22.96 13.81
N LEU A 16 30.44 -21.76 14.33
CA LEU A 16 29.37 -20.83 13.95
C LEU A 16 29.54 -20.30 12.51
N VAL A 17 30.79 -20.05 12.07
CA VAL A 17 31.08 -19.58 10.70
C VAL A 17 30.77 -20.66 9.65
N LEU A 18 30.93 -21.94 9.99
CA LEU A 18 30.65 -23.06 9.07
C LEU A 18 29.16 -23.31 8.85
N LEU A 19 28.29 -22.85 9.77
CA LEU A 19 26.83 -22.97 9.62
C LEU A 19 26.22 -21.93 8.71
N LEU A 20 26.93 -20.84 8.39
CA LEU A 20 26.46 -19.76 7.52
C LEU A 20 26.75 -19.99 6.03
N SER A 21 27.54 -21.01 5.67
CA SER A 21 27.94 -21.30 4.29
C SER A 21 27.06 -22.34 3.58
N ALA A 22 25.99 -22.82 4.18
CA ALA A 22 25.15 -23.89 3.62
C ALA A 22 24.06 -23.42 2.65
N CYS A 23 24.06 -22.16 2.23
CA CYS A 23 23.03 -21.64 1.31
C CYS A 23 23.54 -21.29 -0.10
N GLN A 24 24.65 -21.88 -0.57
CA GLN A 24 25.10 -21.73 -1.96
C GLN A 24 25.57 -23.05 -2.56
N ILE A 25 24.64 -23.98 -2.75
CA ILE A 25 24.82 -25.05 -3.73
C ILE A 25 23.54 -25.09 -4.58
N GLY A 26 23.44 -24.14 -5.47
CA GLY A 26 22.57 -24.19 -6.65
C GLY A 26 23.42 -24.70 -7.81
N ALA A 27 23.32 -25.98 -8.11
CA ALA A 27 24.03 -26.61 -9.21
C ALA A 27 23.71 -25.92 -10.54
N THR A 28 24.75 -25.53 -11.24
CA THR A 28 24.71 -25.12 -12.64
C THR A 28 24.35 -26.34 -13.48
N THR A 29 23.08 -26.49 -13.81
CA THR A 29 22.70 -27.34 -14.94
C THR A 29 22.27 -26.37 -16.05
N LYS A 30 23.12 -26.25 -17.08
CA LYS A 30 22.73 -25.67 -18.36
C LYS A 30 21.61 -26.55 -18.93
N ASN A 31 20.41 -26.06 -18.90
CA ASN A 31 19.37 -26.43 -19.82
C ASN A 31 18.89 -25.17 -20.49
N ASP A 32 19.25 -25.05 -21.76
CA ASP A 32 18.68 -24.11 -22.73
C ASP A 32 17.20 -24.45 -22.90
N ASN A 33 16.37 -23.91 -22.02
CA ASN A 33 14.96 -23.65 -22.28
C ASN A 33 14.67 -22.28 -21.67
N GLN A 34 14.92 -21.27 -22.47
CA GLN A 34 14.46 -19.93 -22.28
C GLN A 34 12.92 -19.93 -22.37
N ALA A 35 12.28 -20.43 -21.29
CA ALA A 35 10.91 -20.07 -21.03
C ALA A 35 10.95 -18.58 -20.70
N ALA A 36 10.76 -17.75 -21.71
CA ALA A 36 10.43 -16.35 -21.51
C ALA A 36 9.30 -16.32 -20.49
N THR A 37 9.63 -15.92 -19.27
CA THR A 37 8.62 -15.53 -18.29
C THR A 37 7.89 -14.37 -18.95
N LYS A 38 6.78 -14.69 -19.58
CA LYS A 38 5.84 -13.71 -20.11
C LYS A 38 5.41 -12.91 -18.88
N GLU A 39 6.03 -11.76 -18.67
CA GLU A 39 5.56 -10.79 -17.70
C GLU A 39 4.09 -10.62 -18.01
N ALA A 40 3.24 -11.09 -17.09
CA ALA A 40 1.80 -10.89 -17.24
C ALA A 40 1.60 -9.38 -17.18
N THR A 41 1.49 -8.76 -18.35
CA THR A 41 1.06 -7.38 -18.45
C THR A 41 -0.36 -7.36 -17.88
N VAL A 42 -0.48 -6.91 -16.63
CA VAL A 42 -1.79 -6.64 -16.03
C VAL A 42 -2.38 -5.51 -16.85
N GLU A 43 -3.32 -5.85 -17.73
CA GLU A 43 -4.06 -4.86 -18.47
C GLU A 43 -4.95 -4.10 -17.46
N LEU A 44 -4.54 -2.88 -17.11
CA LEU A 44 -5.31 -2.02 -16.22
C LEU A 44 -6.63 -1.64 -16.92
N ASN A 45 -7.73 -2.13 -16.38
CA ASN A 45 -9.04 -1.71 -16.84
C ASN A 45 -9.21 -0.19 -16.60
N ARG A 46 -9.32 0.58 -17.69
CA ARG A 46 -9.44 2.04 -17.64
C ARG A 46 -10.91 2.44 -17.65
N THR A 47 -11.31 3.18 -16.65
CA THR A 47 -12.70 3.67 -16.49
C THR A 47 -12.72 5.13 -16.08
N THR A 48 -13.84 5.79 -16.30
CA THR A 48 -14.13 7.14 -15.77
C THR A 48 -14.92 7.09 -14.48
N THR A 49 -15.27 5.88 -14.00
CA THR A 49 -15.98 5.70 -12.72
C THR A 49 -15.00 5.96 -11.57
N PRO A 50 -15.34 6.86 -10.62
CA PRO A 50 -14.48 7.16 -9.50
C PRO A 50 -14.34 6.00 -8.52
N THR A 51 -13.13 5.84 -7.96
CA THR A 51 -12.90 4.99 -6.79
C THR A 51 -12.81 5.86 -5.55
N LEU A 52 -13.63 5.56 -4.54
CA LEU A 52 -13.67 6.31 -3.28
C LEU A 52 -12.79 5.64 -2.24
N PHE A 53 -11.98 6.43 -1.53
CA PHE A 53 -11.08 5.98 -0.48
C PHE A 53 -11.52 6.58 0.85
N PHE A 54 -12.09 5.75 1.72
CA PHE A 54 -12.52 6.11 3.07
C PHE A 54 -11.50 5.58 4.08
N HIS A 55 -10.97 6.46 4.94
CA HIS A 55 -10.17 5.99 6.07
C HIS A 55 -11.07 5.42 7.18
N GLY A 56 -10.52 4.54 8.01
CA GLY A 56 -11.21 3.99 9.17
C GLY A 56 -11.03 4.85 10.43
N TYR A 57 -11.36 4.26 11.58
CA TYR A 57 -11.22 4.88 12.90
C TYR A 57 -9.80 5.44 13.12
N ALA A 58 -9.73 6.67 13.64
CA ALA A 58 -8.51 7.44 13.84
C ALA A 58 -7.66 7.67 12.57
N GLY A 59 -8.20 7.36 11.39
CA GLY A 59 -7.51 7.59 10.13
C GLY A 59 -7.43 9.08 9.77
N THR A 60 -6.56 9.41 8.85
CA THR A 60 -6.30 10.77 8.40
C THR A 60 -6.08 10.80 6.90
N LYS A 61 -5.87 11.98 6.33
CA LYS A 61 -5.45 12.15 4.95
C LYS A 61 -4.27 11.25 4.55
N ASN A 62 -3.36 11.00 5.48
CA ASN A 62 -2.17 10.19 5.22
C ASN A 62 -2.46 8.69 5.15
N SER A 63 -3.64 8.22 5.61
CA SER A 63 -4.00 6.80 5.55
C SER A 63 -3.94 6.24 4.12
N PHE A 64 -4.34 7.03 3.13
CA PHE A 64 -4.22 6.67 1.73
C PHE A 64 -3.29 7.58 0.92
N GLY A 65 -2.79 8.66 1.51
CA GLY A 65 -2.01 9.66 0.78
C GLY A 65 -0.79 9.10 0.06
N SER A 66 -0.02 8.23 0.73
CA SER A 66 1.15 7.60 0.11
C SER A 66 0.78 6.57 -0.96
N LEU A 67 -0.33 5.86 -0.79
CA LEU A 67 -0.84 4.90 -1.78
C LEU A 67 -1.29 5.65 -3.04
N LEU A 68 -2.14 6.65 -2.88
CA LEU A 68 -2.67 7.46 -3.99
C LEU A 68 -1.53 8.11 -4.78
N HIS A 69 -0.55 8.69 -4.08
CA HIS A 69 0.62 9.28 -4.74
C HIS A 69 1.42 8.26 -5.57
N ARG A 70 1.59 7.02 -5.08
CA ARG A 70 2.27 5.96 -5.85
C ARG A 70 1.45 5.53 -7.06
N LEU A 71 0.14 5.39 -6.91
CA LEU A 71 -0.75 5.03 -8.01
C LEU A 71 -0.78 6.12 -9.09
N GLU A 72 -0.76 7.39 -8.71
CA GLU A 72 -0.64 8.51 -9.65
C GLU A 72 0.68 8.47 -10.42
N LYS A 73 1.80 8.22 -9.73
CA LYS A 73 3.11 8.08 -10.41
C LYS A 73 3.13 6.95 -11.42
N GLN A 74 2.36 5.89 -11.19
CA GLN A 74 2.23 4.75 -12.10
C GLN A 74 1.13 4.95 -13.16
N VAL A 75 0.52 6.12 -13.20
CA VAL A 75 -0.61 6.44 -14.10
C VAL A 75 -1.77 5.45 -13.94
N ALA A 76 -1.90 4.85 -12.76
CA ALA A 76 -2.96 3.89 -12.44
C ALA A 76 -4.25 4.59 -11.97
N THR A 77 -4.15 5.79 -11.42
CA THR A 77 -5.27 6.64 -11.00
C THR A 77 -4.94 8.12 -11.19
N THR A 78 -5.96 8.96 -11.14
CA THR A 78 -5.84 10.43 -11.07
C THR A 78 -6.64 10.91 -9.86
N GLN A 79 -5.98 11.47 -8.85
CA GLN A 79 -6.69 12.03 -7.69
C GLN A 79 -7.35 13.36 -8.07
N GLU A 80 -8.65 13.34 -8.32
CA GLU A 80 -9.39 14.53 -8.76
C GLU A 80 -10.07 15.28 -7.62
N LEU A 81 -10.53 14.59 -6.58
CA LEU A 81 -11.40 15.18 -5.57
C LEU A 81 -11.01 14.75 -4.15
N VAL A 82 -11.06 15.68 -3.22
CA VAL A 82 -10.99 15.41 -1.78
C VAL A 82 -12.24 16.00 -1.14
N LEU A 83 -12.97 15.17 -0.41
CA LEU A 83 -14.15 15.52 0.36
C LEU A 83 -13.85 15.47 1.85
N LEU A 84 -14.50 16.33 2.60
CA LEU A 84 -14.50 16.30 4.06
C LEU A 84 -15.95 16.16 4.54
N VAL A 85 -16.18 15.16 5.39
CA VAL A 85 -17.48 14.99 6.04
C VAL A 85 -17.38 15.56 7.44
N LYS A 86 -18.29 16.50 7.74
CA LYS A 86 -18.42 17.15 9.02
C LYS A 86 -19.08 16.24 10.06
N PRO A 87 -18.95 16.49 11.37
CA PRO A 87 -19.58 15.68 12.41
C PRO A 87 -21.10 15.56 12.31
N ASP A 88 -21.76 16.53 11.70
CA ASP A 88 -23.20 16.54 11.41
C ASP A 88 -23.59 15.80 10.12
N GLY A 89 -22.60 15.21 9.43
CA GLY A 89 -22.79 14.45 8.19
C GLY A 89 -22.82 15.32 6.92
N ILE A 90 -22.63 16.62 7.02
CA ILE A 90 -22.53 17.51 5.85
C ILE A 90 -21.23 17.21 5.11
N VAL A 91 -21.35 16.94 3.81
CA VAL A 91 -20.21 16.71 2.92
C VAL A 91 -19.80 18.03 2.28
N VAL A 92 -18.53 18.40 2.41
CA VAL A 92 -17.98 19.59 1.79
C VAL A 92 -16.78 19.23 0.91
N LYS A 93 -16.63 19.97 -0.17
CA LYS A 93 -15.46 19.86 -1.02
C LYS A 93 -14.27 20.53 -0.36
N GLU A 94 -13.21 19.77 -0.11
CA GLU A 94 -11.95 20.31 0.38
C GLU A 94 -11.04 20.74 -0.78
N ARG A 95 -10.96 19.93 -1.83
CA ARG A 95 -10.08 20.18 -2.98
C ARG A 95 -10.57 19.49 -4.24
N GLY A 96 -10.36 20.12 -5.40
CA GLY A 96 -10.54 19.53 -6.72
C GLY A 96 -11.98 19.43 -7.19
N ALA A 97 -12.22 18.68 -8.24
CA ALA A 97 -13.54 18.36 -8.79
C ALA A 97 -13.41 17.16 -9.73
N LEU A 98 -14.45 16.35 -9.83
CA LEU A 98 -14.53 15.30 -10.85
C LEU A 98 -14.72 15.93 -12.22
N SER A 99 -13.80 15.66 -13.14
CA SER A 99 -13.88 16.15 -14.52
C SER A 99 -14.81 15.30 -15.41
N GLY A 100 -15.12 14.08 -15.00
CA GLY A 100 -15.79 13.08 -15.81
C GLY A 100 -14.96 12.54 -16.98
N LYS A 101 -13.69 12.93 -17.10
CA LYS A 101 -12.79 12.59 -18.22
C LYS A 101 -11.51 11.89 -17.76
N ALA A 102 -11.16 11.99 -16.48
CA ALA A 102 -9.95 11.36 -15.94
C ALA A 102 -10.03 9.83 -16.04
N THR A 103 -8.88 9.23 -16.26
CA THR A 103 -8.75 7.76 -16.24
C THR A 103 -8.61 7.29 -14.82
N ASN A 104 -9.46 6.35 -14.41
CA ASN A 104 -9.50 5.78 -13.06
C ASN A 104 -9.46 6.89 -12.00
N PRO A 105 -10.41 7.84 -11.99
CA PRO A 105 -10.38 8.94 -11.03
C PRO A 105 -10.49 8.41 -9.60
N SER A 106 -9.81 9.05 -8.67
CA SER A 106 -9.92 8.74 -7.25
C SER A 106 -10.45 9.94 -6.46
N VAL A 107 -11.27 9.61 -5.47
CA VAL A 107 -11.84 10.54 -4.51
C VAL A 107 -11.37 10.12 -3.12
N GLN A 108 -10.67 10.98 -2.43
CA GLN A 108 -10.34 10.76 -1.03
C GLN A 108 -11.39 11.41 -0.14
N VAL A 109 -11.95 10.64 0.77
CA VAL A 109 -12.97 11.11 1.71
C VAL A 109 -12.39 11.10 3.13
N LEU A 110 -12.48 12.26 3.77
CA LEU A 110 -11.98 12.50 5.12
C LEU A 110 -13.16 12.69 6.07
N PHE A 111 -13.05 12.16 7.28
CA PHE A 111 -13.97 12.44 8.36
C PHE A 111 -13.34 13.44 9.32
N GLU A 112 -13.98 14.58 9.57
CA GLU A 112 -13.47 15.59 10.49
C GLU A 112 -13.38 15.03 11.92
N ASP A 113 -14.42 14.33 12.38
CA ASP A 113 -14.37 13.52 13.60
C ASP A 113 -13.98 12.07 13.28
N ASN A 114 -12.70 11.85 13.08
CA ASN A 114 -12.16 10.56 12.65
C ASN A 114 -12.19 9.46 13.73
N LYS A 115 -12.65 9.78 14.93
CA LYS A 115 -12.81 8.84 16.08
C LYS A 115 -14.26 8.57 16.42
N ASN A 116 -15.19 9.03 15.58
CA ASN A 116 -16.60 8.75 15.78
C ASN A 116 -16.92 7.25 15.61
N ASN A 117 -18.09 6.84 16.10
CA ASN A 117 -18.55 5.45 16.02
C ASN A 117 -18.88 5.03 14.58
N GLU A 118 -18.98 3.72 14.38
CA GLU A 118 -19.22 3.12 13.08
C GLU A 118 -20.59 3.44 12.49
N TRP A 119 -21.58 3.70 13.32
CA TRP A 119 -22.94 4.05 12.87
C TRP A 119 -22.96 5.41 12.18
N ASN A 120 -22.35 6.41 12.81
CA ASN A 120 -22.21 7.73 12.21
C ASN A 120 -21.34 7.68 10.96
N GLN A 121 -20.24 6.96 10.99
CA GLN A 121 -19.38 6.80 9.80
C GLN A 121 -20.15 6.14 8.64
N THR A 122 -21.03 5.19 8.92
CA THR A 122 -21.89 4.57 7.89
C THR A 122 -22.82 5.60 7.24
N GLU A 123 -23.47 6.44 8.02
CA GLU A 123 -24.32 7.51 7.47
C GLU A 123 -23.51 8.53 6.68
N TRP A 124 -22.31 8.87 7.11
CA TRP A 124 -21.41 9.78 6.39
C TRP A 124 -20.96 9.21 5.05
N ILE A 125 -20.72 7.88 4.97
CA ILE A 125 -20.45 7.21 3.69
C ILE A 125 -21.64 7.35 2.75
N LYS A 126 -22.86 7.08 3.23
CA LYS A 126 -24.07 7.28 2.43
C LYS A 126 -24.21 8.69 1.91
N ASN A 127 -24.02 9.69 2.78
CA ASN A 127 -24.07 11.10 2.39
C ASN A 127 -23.03 11.44 1.32
N THR A 128 -21.84 10.84 1.41
CA THR A 128 -20.79 11.03 0.41
C THR A 128 -21.19 10.45 -0.97
N LEU A 129 -21.91 9.32 -0.98
CA LEU A 129 -22.37 8.71 -2.24
C LEU A 129 -23.51 9.49 -2.90
N LEU A 130 -24.17 10.40 -2.16
CA LEU A 130 -25.26 11.25 -2.65
C LEU A 130 -24.77 12.66 -3.04
N TYR A 131 -23.50 12.97 -2.75
CA TYR A 131 -22.88 14.27 -3.05
C TYR A 131 -22.56 14.40 -4.54
#